data_8b3385a5794f1bdc37604619d7904194
#
_entry.id   8b3385a5794f1bdc37604619d7904194
#
_cell.length_a   1.000
_cell.length_b   1.000
_cell.length_c   1.000
_cell.angle_alpha   90.00
_cell.angle_beta   90.00
_cell.angle_gamma   90.00
#
_symmetry.space_group_name_H-M   'P 1'
#
loop_
_entity.id
_entity.type
_entity.pdbx_description
1 polymer ?
#
loop_
_entity_poly.entity_id
_entity_poly.type
_entity_poly.pdbx_seq_one_letter_code
_entity_poly.pdbx_strand_id
1 'polypeptide(L)'
;LGTPDAPTPKALRRYLAQFLSDRRVVEIPPLFWLPILHGIILRVRPRKAAAKYASVWSEAGSPLAVWTQRQAELLGQRLQQAGLDIPVLPAMRYGQPAIERQLQALHAQGRQRVLLLPLYPQYCAATTASVFDAATLWLQRARSFPELRLVNDYHDHPGYIGALADSVRQHWQQQGKAAEHLVISFHGIPARNVQLGDPYADQCQRTAQLLAQALQLPPERLSVTFQSR
;
A
#
# COMPACT_ATOMS: atom_id res chain seq x y z
N LEU A 1 -1.23 -1.82 2.50
CA LEU A 1 -0.93 -2.81 3.54
C LEU A 1 -1.95 -2.75 4.67
N GLY A 2 -1.63 -2.09 5.74
CA GLY A 2 -2.48 -1.98 6.90
C GLY A 2 -1.70 -1.51 8.13
N THR A 3 -2.43 -1.37 9.22
CA THR A 3 -1.88 -0.85 10.48
C THR A 3 -2.58 -1.53 11.65
N PRO A 4 -1.92 -1.66 12.82
CA PRO A 4 -2.60 -2.13 14.02
C PRO A 4 -3.67 -1.13 14.49
N ASP A 5 -4.66 -1.61 15.25
CA ASP A 5 -5.74 -0.78 15.78
C ASP A 5 -5.25 0.20 16.88
N ALA A 6 -4.15 -0.13 17.55
CA ALA A 6 -3.53 0.67 18.59
C ALA A 6 -2.04 0.35 18.70
N PRO A 7 -1.20 1.26 19.25
CA PRO A 7 0.25 1.03 19.44
C PRO A 7 0.53 0.18 20.69
N THR A 8 -0.26 -0.89 20.90
CA THR A 8 -0.12 -1.78 22.05
C THR A 8 0.41 -3.15 21.62
N PRO A 9 1.13 -3.88 22.50
CA PRO A 9 1.62 -5.22 22.17
C PRO A 9 0.52 -6.20 21.72
N LYS A 10 -0.69 -6.09 22.30
CA LYS A 10 -1.83 -6.93 21.94
C LYS A 10 -2.33 -6.64 20.52
N ALA A 11 -2.49 -5.37 20.15
CA ALA A 11 -2.91 -4.97 18.81
C ALA A 11 -1.83 -5.31 17.78
N LEU A 12 -0.56 -5.04 18.08
CA LEU A 12 0.57 -5.41 17.24
C LEU A 12 0.66 -6.92 17.01
N ARG A 13 0.39 -7.73 18.02
CA ARG A 13 0.39 -9.20 17.87
C ARG A 13 -0.67 -9.65 16.85
N ARG A 14 -1.89 -9.10 16.91
CA ARG A 14 -2.95 -9.41 15.93
C ARG A 14 -2.55 -9.00 14.51
N TYR A 15 -2.10 -7.77 14.36
CA TYR A 15 -1.64 -7.22 13.09
C TYR A 15 -0.48 -8.04 12.49
N LEU A 16 0.57 -8.31 13.28
CA LEU A 16 1.71 -9.08 12.83
C LEU A 16 1.36 -10.54 12.52
N ALA A 17 0.39 -11.12 13.22
CA ALA A 17 -0.10 -12.46 12.90
C ALA A 17 -0.73 -12.49 11.50
N GLN A 18 -1.58 -11.52 11.15
CA GLN A 18 -2.17 -11.41 9.80
C GLN A 18 -1.10 -11.16 8.74
N PHE A 19 -0.22 -10.18 8.99
CA PHE A 19 0.81 -9.74 8.03
C PHE A 19 1.82 -10.85 7.73
N LEU A 20 2.34 -11.51 8.76
CA LEU A 20 3.39 -12.51 8.62
C LEU A 20 2.85 -13.92 8.30
N SER A 21 1.54 -14.13 8.35
CA SER A 21 0.91 -15.36 7.85
C SER A 21 0.58 -15.30 6.36
N ASP A 22 0.73 -14.12 5.73
CA ASP A 22 0.50 -13.98 4.30
C ASP A 22 1.64 -14.62 3.51
N ARG A 23 1.28 -15.58 2.65
CA ARG A 23 2.24 -16.32 1.81
C ARG A 23 2.91 -15.45 0.74
N ARG A 24 2.28 -14.31 0.38
CA ARG A 24 2.89 -13.32 -0.50
C ARG A 24 3.99 -12.49 0.18
N VAL A 25 3.94 -12.42 1.52
CA VAL A 25 4.91 -11.66 2.33
C VAL A 25 6.03 -12.57 2.83
N VAL A 26 5.66 -13.78 3.28
CA VAL A 26 6.62 -14.78 3.77
C VAL A 26 6.44 -16.05 2.97
N GLU A 27 7.35 -16.27 2.03
CA GLU A 27 7.32 -17.40 1.07
C GLU A 27 7.95 -18.68 1.65
N ILE A 28 7.94 -18.83 2.97
CA ILE A 28 8.37 -20.06 3.65
C ILE A 28 7.16 -21.01 3.74
N PRO A 29 7.31 -22.32 3.48
CA PRO A 29 6.22 -23.27 3.65
C PRO A 29 5.57 -23.15 5.04
N PRO A 30 4.22 -23.10 5.13
CA PRO A 30 3.50 -22.86 6.39
C PRO A 30 3.84 -23.84 7.49
N LEU A 31 4.13 -25.10 7.15
CA LEU A 31 4.50 -26.15 8.10
C LEU A 31 5.72 -25.77 8.94
N PHE A 32 6.70 -25.09 8.35
CA PHE A 32 7.91 -24.64 9.05
C PHE A 32 7.73 -23.25 9.64
N TRP A 33 7.01 -22.37 8.92
CA TRP A 33 6.90 -20.98 9.32
C TRP A 33 5.94 -20.73 10.48
N LEU A 34 4.74 -21.35 10.47
CA LEU A 34 3.72 -21.06 11.48
C LEU A 34 4.17 -21.42 12.92
N PRO A 35 4.89 -22.51 13.19
CA PRO A 35 5.45 -22.75 14.52
C PRO A 35 6.41 -21.65 14.98
N ILE A 36 7.29 -21.19 14.09
CA ILE A 36 8.23 -20.08 14.38
C ILE A 36 7.46 -18.78 14.61
N LEU A 37 6.51 -18.47 13.75
CA LEU A 37 5.68 -17.28 13.89
C LEU A 37 4.96 -17.23 15.24
N HIS A 38 4.19 -18.26 15.56
CA HIS A 38 3.37 -18.28 16.78
C HIS A 38 4.17 -18.58 18.05
N GLY A 39 5.20 -19.42 17.94
CA GLY A 39 6.04 -19.83 19.09
C GLY A 39 7.04 -18.76 19.52
N ILE A 40 7.62 -18.03 18.58
CA ILE A 40 8.73 -17.10 18.85
C ILE A 40 8.36 -15.66 18.44
N ILE A 41 8.10 -15.43 17.16
CA ILE A 41 7.99 -14.07 16.59
C ILE A 41 6.89 -13.26 17.27
N LEU A 42 5.68 -13.82 17.39
CA LEU A 42 4.53 -13.16 18.00
C LEU A 42 4.59 -13.04 19.52
N ARG A 43 5.60 -13.63 20.17
CA ARG A 43 5.86 -13.44 21.61
C ARG A 43 6.84 -12.29 21.87
N VAL A 44 7.84 -12.13 21.00
CA VAL A 44 8.96 -11.19 21.21
C VAL A 44 8.74 -9.87 20.46
N ARG A 45 8.43 -9.96 19.16
CA ARG A 45 8.38 -8.80 18.26
C ARG A 45 7.30 -7.75 18.59
N PRO A 46 6.09 -8.12 19.07
CA PRO A 46 5.03 -7.13 19.33
C PRO A 46 5.41 -6.06 20.34
N ARG A 47 6.14 -6.41 21.42
CA ARG A 47 6.57 -5.44 22.45
C ARG A 47 7.54 -4.39 21.87
N LYS A 48 8.54 -4.85 21.10
CA LYS A 48 9.51 -3.95 20.44
C LYS A 48 8.84 -3.10 19.34
N ALA A 49 7.92 -3.68 18.59
CA ALA A 49 7.20 -2.97 17.55
C ALA A 49 6.24 -1.92 18.13
N ALA A 50 5.56 -2.22 19.25
CA ALA A 50 4.62 -1.29 19.88
C ALA A 50 5.28 0.06 20.23
N ALA A 51 6.50 0.05 20.77
CA ALA A 51 7.24 1.28 21.07
C ALA A 51 7.51 2.13 19.81
N LYS A 52 7.88 1.47 18.69
CA LYS A 52 8.09 2.17 17.40
C LYS A 52 6.80 2.73 16.82
N TYR A 53 5.69 2.01 16.94
CA TYR A 53 4.39 2.53 16.51
C TYR A 53 3.92 3.68 17.40
N ALA A 54 4.14 3.60 18.72
CA ALA A 54 3.80 4.67 19.66
C ALA A 54 4.52 5.99 19.34
N SER A 55 5.80 5.93 18.90
CA SER A 55 6.57 7.14 18.59
C SER A 55 6.08 7.92 17.35
N VAL A 56 5.26 7.30 16.50
CA VAL A 56 4.68 7.93 15.30
C VAL A 56 3.15 8.03 15.37
N TRP A 57 2.56 7.58 16.47
CA TRP A 57 1.12 7.58 16.65
C TRP A 57 0.61 8.96 17.01
N SER A 58 -0.43 9.44 16.33
CA SER A 58 -1.10 10.71 16.65
C SER A 58 -2.39 10.48 17.42
N GLU A 59 -3.01 11.57 17.91
CA GLU A 59 -4.36 11.52 18.51
C GLU A 59 -5.40 10.96 17.54
N ALA A 60 -5.26 11.23 16.25
CA ALA A 60 -6.14 10.73 15.19
C ALA A 60 -5.88 9.26 14.81
N GLY A 61 -4.83 8.62 15.35
CA GLY A 61 -4.47 7.23 15.06
C GLY A 61 -3.14 7.07 14.34
N SER A 62 -2.96 5.93 13.66
CA SER A 62 -1.76 5.69 12.89
C SER A 62 -1.71 6.59 11.64
N PRO A 63 -0.55 7.15 11.27
CA PRO A 63 -0.43 7.98 10.06
C PRO A 63 -0.98 7.30 8.81
N LEU A 64 -0.73 5.99 8.64
CA LEU A 64 -1.26 5.25 7.50
C LEU A 64 -2.79 5.23 7.46
N ALA A 65 -3.46 5.00 8.59
CA ALA A 65 -4.92 5.01 8.65
C ALA A 65 -5.48 6.40 8.34
N VAL A 66 -4.92 7.44 8.98
CA VAL A 66 -5.34 8.84 8.79
C VAL A 66 -5.21 9.26 7.32
N TRP A 67 -4.08 9.02 6.71
CA TRP A 67 -3.86 9.40 5.31
C TRP A 67 -4.67 8.56 4.33
N THR A 68 -4.87 7.25 4.58
CA THR A 68 -5.74 6.42 3.73
C THR A 68 -7.19 6.89 3.78
N GLN A 69 -7.67 7.23 4.97
CA GLN A 69 -9.01 7.81 5.15
C GLN A 69 -9.13 9.14 4.39
N ARG A 70 -8.14 10.04 4.57
CA ARG A 70 -8.12 11.35 3.92
C ARG A 70 -8.07 11.24 2.39
N GLN A 71 -7.30 10.31 1.85
CA GLN A 71 -7.25 10.04 0.41
C GLN A 71 -8.60 9.55 -0.13
N ALA A 72 -9.28 8.66 0.59
CA ALA A 72 -10.62 8.19 0.20
C ALA A 72 -11.63 9.34 0.18
N GLU A 73 -11.63 10.20 1.20
CA GLU A 73 -12.51 11.39 1.27
C GLU A 73 -12.25 12.36 0.12
N LEU A 74 -10.99 12.69 -0.14
CA LEU A 74 -10.61 13.60 -1.23
C LEU A 74 -10.97 13.03 -2.60
N LEU A 75 -10.77 11.73 -2.82
CA LEU A 75 -11.18 11.07 -4.06
C LEU A 75 -12.70 11.13 -4.22
N GLY A 76 -13.47 10.82 -3.17
CA GLY A 76 -14.93 10.92 -3.18
C GLY A 76 -15.40 12.33 -3.52
N GLN A 77 -14.81 13.36 -2.92
CA GLN A 77 -15.10 14.78 -3.24
C GLN A 77 -14.79 15.11 -4.70
N ARG A 78 -13.67 14.63 -5.24
CA ARG A 78 -13.31 14.85 -6.66
C ARG A 78 -14.26 14.16 -7.62
N LEU A 79 -14.68 12.94 -7.32
CA LEU A 79 -15.68 12.23 -8.12
C LEU A 79 -17.02 12.97 -8.11
N GLN A 80 -17.47 13.43 -6.95
CA GLN A 80 -18.70 14.20 -6.83
C GLN A 80 -18.64 15.52 -7.62
N GLN A 81 -17.52 16.25 -7.57
CA GLN A 81 -17.27 17.46 -8.37
C GLN A 81 -17.31 17.18 -9.88
N ALA A 82 -16.93 15.96 -10.29
CA ALA A 82 -17.01 15.49 -11.68
C ALA A 82 -18.41 14.95 -12.06
N GLY A 83 -19.41 15.09 -11.19
CA GLY A 83 -20.78 14.61 -11.43
C GLY A 83 -20.95 13.09 -11.23
N LEU A 84 -19.99 12.42 -10.59
CA LEU A 84 -20.01 10.98 -10.36
C LEU A 84 -20.35 10.69 -8.89
N ASP A 85 -21.54 10.19 -8.62
CA ASP A 85 -21.97 9.74 -7.29
C ASP A 85 -21.49 8.32 -7.02
N ILE A 86 -20.18 8.18 -6.78
CA ILE A 86 -19.52 6.91 -6.51
C ILE A 86 -19.00 6.93 -5.07
N PRO A 87 -19.46 6.04 -4.18
CA PRO A 87 -18.92 5.94 -2.83
C PRO A 87 -17.49 5.41 -2.86
N VAL A 88 -16.61 6.08 -2.12
CA VAL A 88 -15.21 5.68 -1.94
C VAL A 88 -15.00 5.24 -0.50
N LEU A 89 -14.61 4.00 -0.30
CA LEU A 89 -14.40 3.41 1.02
C LEU A 89 -12.93 3.04 1.19
N PRO A 90 -12.27 3.46 2.28
CA PRO A 90 -10.94 2.99 2.61
C PRO A 90 -11.00 1.53 3.05
N ALA A 91 -9.99 0.75 2.66
CA ALA A 91 -9.84 -0.64 3.09
C ALA A 91 -8.38 -0.98 3.37
N MET A 92 -8.16 -1.88 4.32
CA MET A 92 -6.85 -2.36 4.72
C MET A 92 -6.68 -3.84 4.39
N ARG A 93 -5.51 -4.21 3.88
CA ARG A 93 -5.18 -5.62 3.66
C ARG A 93 -5.00 -6.36 4.98
N TYR A 94 -4.42 -5.69 5.99
CA TYR A 94 -4.25 -6.19 7.35
C TYR A 94 -4.77 -5.16 8.35
N GLY A 95 -5.49 -5.61 9.36
CA GLY A 95 -6.17 -4.73 10.31
C GLY A 95 -7.55 -4.27 9.82
N GLN A 96 -7.97 -3.08 10.26
CA GLN A 96 -9.32 -2.54 9.99
C GLN A 96 -9.24 -1.18 9.28
N PRO A 97 -10.25 -0.85 8.46
CA PRO A 97 -11.34 -1.70 7.97
C PRO A 97 -10.86 -2.74 6.97
N ALA A 98 -11.22 -4.01 7.17
CA ALA A 98 -10.76 -5.09 6.30
C ALA A 98 -11.44 -5.07 4.93
N ILE A 99 -10.71 -5.46 3.86
CA ILE A 99 -11.23 -5.54 2.47
C ILE A 99 -12.52 -6.36 2.42
N GLU A 100 -12.55 -7.53 3.06
CA GLU A 100 -13.73 -8.40 3.12
C GLU A 100 -14.97 -7.67 3.66
N ARG A 101 -14.81 -6.90 4.74
CA ARG A 101 -15.91 -6.13 5.34
C ARG A 101 -16.44 -5.05 4.41
N GLN A 102 -15.55 -4.35 3.73
CA GLN A 102 -15.95 -3.28 2.80
C GLN A 102 -16.66 -3.86 1.56
N LEU A 103 -16.18 -4.97 1.02
CA LEU A 103 -16.85 -5.67 -0.07
C LEU A 103 -18.24 -6.18 0.34
N GLN A 104 -18.36 -6.74 1.54
CA GLN A 104 -19.65 -7.18 2.09
C GLN A 104 -20.61 -6.01 2.29
N ALA A 105 -20.15 -4.88 2.79
CA ALA A 105 -20.96 -3.67 2.98
C ALA A 105 -21.47 -3.11 1.65
N LEU A 106 -20.60 -3.03 0.63
CA LEU A 106 -20.99 -2.59 -0.72
C LEU A 106 -22.00 -3.54 -1.36
N HIS A 107 -21.80 -4.84 -1.21
CA HIS A 107 -22.73 -5.86 -1.71
C HIS A 107 -24.09 -5.77 -1.02
N ALA A 108 -24.13 -5.59 0.30
CA ALA A 108 -25.37 -5.40 1.06
C ALA A 108 -26.12 -4.13 0.65
N GLN A 109 -25.43 -3.10 0.16
CA GLN A 109 -26.01 -1.88 -0.42
C GLN A 109 -26.49 -2.05 -1.87
N GLY A 110 -26.43 -3.25 -2.43
CA GLY A 110 -26.85 -3.54 -3.80
C GLY A 110 -25.89 -3.02 -4.88
N ARG A 111 -24.64 -2.71 -4.54
CA ARG A 111 -23.66 -2.25 -5.54
C ARG A 111 -23.28 -3.38 -6.47
N GLN A 112 -23.51 -3.20 -7.77
CA GLN A 112 -23.32 -4.22 -8.80
C GLN A 112 -21.91 -4.21 -9.40
N ARG A 113 -21.17 -3.09 -9.27
CA ARG A 113 -19.81 -2.93 -9.79
C ARG A 113 -18.93 -2.29 -8.73
N VAL A 114 -17.79 -2.88 -8.47
CA VAL A 114 -16.80 -2.40 -7.49
C VAL A 114 -15.43 -2.34 -8.15
N LEU A 115 -14.77 -1.20 -8.04
CA LEU A 115 -13.37 -1.02 -8.40
C LEU A 115 -12.51 -1.14 -7.15
N LEU A 116 -11.57 -2.06 -7.14
CA LEU A 116 -10.54 -2.18 -6.11
C LEU A 116 -9.26 -1.51 -6.61
N LEU A 117 -8.88 -0.42 -5.95
CA LEU A 117 -7.69 0.39 -6.26
C LEU A 117 -6.67 0.25 -5.13
N PRO A 118 -5.67 -0.62 -5.24
CA PRO A 118 -4.55 -0.64 -4.31
C PRO A 118 -3.73 0.65 -4.44
N LEU A 119 -3.45 1.32 -3.31
CA LEU A 119 -2.66 2.56 -3.33
C LEU A 119 -1.15 2.28 -3.39
N TYR A 120 -0.78 1.38 -4.29
CA TYR A 120 0.60 1.04 -4.66
C TYR A 120 0.76 1.33 -6.14
N PRO A 121 1.52 2.38 -6.51
CA PRO A 121 1.70 2.70 -7.92
C PRO A 121 2.39 1.60 -8.70
N GLN A 122 3.38 0.97 -8.10
CA GLN A 122 4.10 -0.19 -8.65
C GLN A 122 3.44 -1.49 -8.17
N TYR A 123 3.26 -2.44 -9.08
CA TYR A 123 2.84 -3.78 -8.72
C TYR A 123 3.95 -4.49 -7.92
N CYS A 124 3.54 -5.23 -6.92
CA CYS A 124 4.38 -6.21 -6.23
C CYS A 124 3.49 -7.35 -5.72
N ALA A 125 3.98 -8.58 -5.81
CA ALA A 125 3.24 -9.74 -5.32
C ALA A 125 2.90 -9.61 -3.84
N ALA A 126 3.83 -9.11 -3.02
CA ALA A 126 3.62 -8.92 -1.58
C ALA A 126 2.64 -7.78 -1.22
N THR A 127 2.25 -6.94 -2.17
CA THR A 127 1.31 -5.82 -1.95
C THR A 127 0.06 -5.97 -2.79
N THR A 128 0.12 -5.69 -4.08
CA THR A 128 -1.04 -5.68 -4.99
C THR A 128 -1.67 -7.06 -5.11
N ALA A 129 -0.89 -8.13 -5.36
CA ALA A 129 -1.46 -9.46 -5.46
C ALA A 129 -2.04 -9.94 -4.11
N SER A 130 -1.43 -9.59 -2.98
CA SER A 130 -1.98 -9.89 -1.65
C SER A 130 -3.34 -9.23 -1.42
N VAL A 131 -3.56 -8.00 -1.93
CA VAL A 131 -4.87 -7.32 -1.90
C VAL A 131 -5.89 -8.09 -2.74
N PHE A 132 -5.50 -8.56 -3.93
CA PHE A 132 -6.37 -9.33 -4.82
C PHE A 132 -6.70 -10.70 -4.22
N ASP A 133 -5.74 -11.37 -3.59
CA ASP A 133 -5.99 -12.62 -2.86
C ASP A 133 -7.07 -12.43 -1.77
N ALA A 134 -7.01 -11.34 -1.00
CA ALA A 134 -8.01 -11.05 0.03
C ALA A 134 -9.41 -10.83 -0.55
N ALA A 135 -9.52 -10.12 -1.68
CA ALA A 135 -10.79 -9.93 -2.37
C ALA A 135 -11.31 -11.26 -2.93
N THR A 136 -10.44 -12.07 -3.55
CA THR A 136 -10.78 -13.38 -4.12
C THR A 136 -11.27 -14.36 -3.04
N LEU A 137 -10.67 -14.37 -1.86
CA LEU A 137 -11.12 -15.19 -0.73
C LEU A 137 -12.54 -14.85 -0.30
N TRP A 138 -12.95 -13.58 -0.37
CA TRP A 138 -14.35 -13.21 -0.12
C TRP A 138 -15.26 -13.67 -1.26
N LEU A 139 -14.87 -13.47 -2.52
CA LEU A 139 -15.65 -13.93 -3.69
C LEU A 139 -15.94 -15.43 -3.65
N GLN A 140 -14.97 -16.25 -3.25
CA GLN A 140 -15.12 -17.72 -3.16
C GLN A 140 -16.17 -18.16 -2.14
N ARG A 141 -16.49 -17.33 -1.14
CA ARG A 141 -17.48 -17.62 -0.09
C ARG A 141 -18.85 -17.03 -0.38
N ALA A 142 -18.92 -16.00 -1.20
CA ALA A 142 -20.15 -15.29 -1.52
C ALA A 142 -21.00 -16.09 -2.52
N ARG A 143 -22.31 -16.21 -2.27
CA ARG A 143 -23.26 -16.83 -3.21
C ARG A 143 -23.48 -15.99 -4.47
N SER A 144 -23.51 -14.68 -4.29
CA SER A 144 -23.54 -13.67 -5.33
C SER A 144 -22.58 -12.55 -4.98
N PHE A 145 -22.02 -11.91 -5.96
CA PHE A 145 -21.06 -10.82 -5.76
C PHE A 145 -21.12 -9.82 -6.92
N PRO A 146 -20.69 -8.57 -6.69
CA PRO A 146 -20.63 -7.56 -7.74
C PRO A 146 -19.54 -7.89 -8.77
N GLU A 147 -19.66 -7.31 -9.97
CA GLU A 147 -18.53 -7.26 -10.91
C GLU A 147 -17.36 -6.56 -10.23
N LEU A 148 -16.24 -7.27 -10.06
CA LEU A 148 -15.04 -6.72 -9.43
C LEU A 148 -14.00 -6.37 -10.49
N ARG A 149 -13.59 -5.10 -10.52
CA ARG A 149 -12.48 -4.62 -11.34
C ARG A 149 -11.29 -4.31 -10.46
N LEU A 150 -10.11 -4.68 -10.93
CA LEU A 150 -8.85 -4.55 -10.20
C LEU A 150 -7.92 -3.62 -10.96
N VAL A 151 -7.34 -2.64 -10.27
CA VAL A 151 -6.24 -1.83 -10.80
C VAL A 151 -4.94 -2.49 -10.40
N ASN A 152 -4.18 -2.93 -11.39
CA ASN A 152 -2.95 -3.68 -11.17
C ASN A 152 -1.78 -2.78 -10.74
N ASP A 153 -1.61 -1.69 -11.46
CA ASP A 153 -0.59 -0.66 -11.22
C ASP A 153 -0.97 0.66 -11.91
N TYR A 154 -0.26 1.73 -11.59
CA TYR A 154 -0.35 3.04 -12.26
C TYR A 154 0.98 3.80 -12.15
N HIS A 155 2.07 3.05 -12.11
CA HIS A 155 3.44 3.52 -11.88
C HIS A 155 3.95 4.51 -12.93
N ASP A 156 3.40 4.48 -14.14
CA ASP A 156 3.75 5.34 -15.28
C ASP A 156 2.59 6.26 -15.70
N HIS A 157 1.48 6.25 -14.97
CA HIS A 157 0.32 7.09 -15.31
C HIS A 157 0.68 8.57 -15.25
N PRO A 158 0.41 9.37 -16.32
CA PRO A 158 0.83 10.78 -16.38
C PRO A 158 0.36 11.63 -15.21
N GLY A 159 -0.87 11.41 -14.72
CA GLY A 159 -1.40 12.13 -13.57
C GLY A 159 -0.65 11.82 -12.28
N TYR A 160 -0.20 10.57 -12.09
CA TYR A 160 0.62 10.18 -10.94
C TYR A 160 2.02 10.81 -11.02
N ILE A 161 2.66 10.72 -12.17
CA ILE A 161 3.99 11.33 -12.38
C ILE A 161 3.92 12.86 -12.23
N GLY A 162 2.87 13.49 -12.78
CA GLY A 162 2.63 14.92 -12.63
C GLY A 162 2.50 15.33 -11.17
N ALA A 163 1.68 14.62 -10.39
CA ALA A 163 1.50 14.87 -8.96
C ALA A 163 2.80 14.74 -8.16
N LEU A 164 3.62 13.73 -8.47
CA LEU A 164 4.96 13.60 -7.87
C LEU A 164 5.87 14.79 -8.22
N ALA A 165 5.92 15.18 -9.50
CA ALA A 165 6.73 16.29 -9.95
C ALA A 165 6.29 17.61 -9.31
N ASP A 166 4.99 17.85 -9.18
CA ASP A 166 4.45 19.05 -8.54
C ASP A 166 4.78 19.09 -7.05
N SER A 167 4.72 17.95 -6.36
CA SER A 167 5.14 17.84 -4.95
C SER A 167 6.61 18.22 -4.77
N VAL A 168 7.49 17.74 -5.66
CA VAL A 168 8.92 18.08 -5.63
C VAL A 168 9.14 19.56 -5.92
N ARG A 169 8.51 20.12 -6.95
CA ARG A 169 8.62 21.54 -7.30
C ARG A 169 8.14 22.43 -6.16
N GLN A 170 7.00 22.10 -5.54
CA GLN A 170 6.45 22.83 -4.41
C GLN A 170 7.43 22.84 -3.23
N HIS A 171 8.05 21.69 -2.93
CA HIS A 171 9.06 21.62 -1.88
C HIS A 171 10.27 22.51 -2.21
N TRP A 172 10.79 22.47 -3.43
CA TRP A 172 11.91 23.33 -3.84
C TRP A 172 11.57 24.82 -3.76
N GLN A 173 10.36 25.22 -4.15
CA GLN A 173 9.89 26.59 -4.00
C GLN A 173 9.86 27.02 -2.53
N GLN A 174 9.37 26.18 -1.63
CA GLN A 174 9.36 26.46 -0.18
C GLN A 174 10.76 26.59 0.41
N GLN A 175 11.73 25.84 -0.12
CA GLN A 175 13.14 25.92 0.30
C GLN A 175 13.91 27.08 -0.38
N GLY A 176 13.32 27.77 -1.34
CA GLY A 176 13.96 28.85 -2.12
C GLY A 176 15.02 28.38 -3.12
N LYS A 177 15.23 27.08 -3.27
CA LYS A 177 16.19 26.50 -4.22
C LYS A 177 15.80 25.08 -4.64
N ALA A 178 16.18 24.68 -5.85
CA ALA A 178 16.14 23.30 -6.28
C ALA A 178 17.25 22.48 -5.62
N ALA A 179 17.00 21.19 -5.36
CA ALA A 179 18.03 20.30 -4.86
C ALA A 179 19.13 20.10 -5.93
N GLU A 180 20.36 19.94 -5.48
CA GLU A 180 21.48 19.61 -6.37
C GLU A 180 21.39 18.19 -6.90
N HIS A 181 20.87 17.28 -6.09
CA HIS A 181 20.68 15.87 -6.43
C HIS A 181 19.39 15.33 -5.82
N LEU A 182 18.61 14.59 -6.60
CA LEU A 182 17.38 13.92 -6.16
C LEU A 182 17.64 12.43 -5.94
N VAL A 183 17.40 11.95 -4.73
CA VAL A 183 17.46 10.53 -4.39
C VAL A 183 16.04 9.99 -4.26
N ILE A 184 15.69 9.01 -5.07
CA ILE A 184 14.42 8.29 -4.96
C ILE A 184 14.71 6.96 -4.26
N SER A 185 14.04 6.73 -3.12
CA SER A 185 14.23 5.53 -2.32
C SER A 185 12.96 4.68 -2.33
N PHE A 186 13.04 3.51 -2.93
CA PHE A 186 11.98 2.51 -2.93
C PHE A 186 12.22 1.45 -1.85
N HIS A 187 11.19 0.69 -1.51
CA HIS A 187 11.35 -0.49 -0.67
C HIS A 187 11.98 -1.63 -1.47
N GLY A 188 12.99 -2.31 -0.92
CA GLY A 188 13.61 -3.45 -1.57
C GLY A 188 12.77 -4.72 -1.45
N ILE A 189 12.75 -5.52 -2.51
CA ILE A 189 12.21 -6.88 -2.50
C ILE A 189 13.35 -7.89 -2.72
N PRO A 190 13.18 -9.16 -2.32
CA PRO A 190 14.18 -10.18 -2.61
C PRO A 190 14.44 -10.31 -4.11
N ALA A 191 15.71 -10.38 -4.52
CA ALA A 191 16.08 -10.53 -5.92
C ALA A 191 15.43 -11.77 -6.57
N ARG A 192 15.21 -12.82 -5.78
CA ARG A 192 14.46 -14.01 -6.21
C ARG A 192 13.05 -13.68 -6.74
N ASN A 193 12.35 -12.72 -6.15
CA ASN A 193 10.99 -12.35 -6.59
C ASN A 193 11.04 -11.74 -8.01
N VAL A 194 12.03 -10.89 -8.28
CA VAL A 194 12.27 -10.34 -9.61
C VAL A 194 12.58 -11.47 -10.62
N GLN A 195 13.41 -12.42 -10.24
CA GLN A 195 13.73 -13.58 -11.09
C GLN A 195 12.50 -14.48 -11.38
N LEU A 196 11.53 -14.49 -10.48
CA LEU A 196 10.24 -15.18 -10.63
C LEU A 196 9.19 -14.35 -11.41
N GLY A 197 9.55 -13.16 -11.90
CA GLY A 197 8.71 -12.34 -12.77
C GLY A 197 7.93 -11.22 -12.05
N ASP A 198 8.30 -10.86 -10.81
CA ASP A 198 7.72 -9.68 -10.16
C ASP A 198 8.24 -8.41 -10.85
N PRO A 199 7.39 -7.56 -11.47
CA PRO A 199 7.81 -6.40 -12.26
C PRO A 199 8.20 -5.19 -11.41
N TYR A 200 8.16 -5.30 -10.09
CA TYR A 200 8.31 -4.17 -9.17
C TYR A 200 9.56 -3.32 -9.42
N ALA A 201 10.70 -3.97 -9.59
CA ALA A 201 11.96 -3.25 -9.78
C ALA A 201 11.97 -2.43 -11.07
N ASP A 202 11.48 -3.01 -12.18
CA ASP A 202 11.39 -2.33 -13.47
C ASP A 202 10.38 -1.17 -13.43
N GLN A 203 9.26 -1.37 -12.77
CA GLN A 203 8.24 -0.32 -12.58
C GLN A 203 8.76 0.83 -11.70
N CYS A 204 9.55 0.55 -10.66
CA CYS A 204 10.23 1.57 -9.87
C CYS A 204 11.20 2.41 -10.73
N GLN A 205 12.02 1.74 -11.53
CA GLN A 205 12.94 2.41 -12.45
C GLN A 205 12.19 3.27 -13.47
N ARG A 206 11.09 2.74 -14.03
CA ARG A 206 10.25 3.49 -14.97
C ARG A 206 9.62 4.73 -14.34
N THR A 207 9.09 4.63 -13.12
CA THR A 207 8.59 5.78 -12.36
C THR A 207 9.67 6.85 -12.18
N ALA A 208 10.88 6.43 -11.78
CA ALA A 208 11.99 7.36 -11.56
C ALA A 208 12.42 8.07 -12.85
N GLN A 209 12.51 7.34 -13.97
CA GLN A 209 12.82 7.91 -15.29
C GLN A 209 11.79 8.97 -15.72
N LEU A 210 10.49 8.65 -15.60
CA LEU A 210 9.42 9.57 -15.96
C LEU A 210 9.38 10.80 -15.04
N LEU A 211 9.66 10.63 -13.75
CA LEU A 211 9.76 11.75 -12.82
C LEU A 211 10.96 12.65 -13.15
N ALA A 212 12.12 12.08 -13.49
CA ALA A 212 13.27 12.86 -13.94
C ALA A 212 12.95 13.68 -15.19
N GLN A 213 12.29 13.08 -16.17
CA GLN A 213 11.84 13.78 -17.37
C GLN A 213 10.86 14.91 -17.05
N ALA A 214 9.85 14.66 -16.21
CA ALA A 214 8.88 15.69 -15.80
C ALA A 214 9.53 16.85 -15.04
N LEU A 215 10.60 16.61 -14.28
CA LEU A 215 11.37 17.62 -13.56
C LEU A 215 12.48 18.25 -14.40
N GLN A 216 12.71 17.77 -15.62
CA GLN A 216 13.82 18.18 -16.51
C GLN A 216 15.19 18.02 -15.83
N LEU A 217 15.35 16.95 -15.03
CA LEU A 217 16.59 16.61 -14.37
C LEU A 217 17.49 15.80 -15.31
N PRO A 218 18.75 16.16 -15.45
CA PRO A 218 19.70 15.32 -16.17
C PRO A 218 20.01 14.06 -15.35
N PRO A 219 20.38 12.95 -16.01
CA PRO A 219 20.54 11.64 -15.37
C PRO A 219 21.49 11.64 -14.16
N GLU A 220 22.55 12.42 -14.22
CA GLU A 220 23.57 12.55 -13.16
C GLU A 220 23.04 13.22 -11.89
N ARG A 221 21.88 13.87 -11.95
CA ARG A 221 21.23 14.53 -10.80
C ARG A 221 20.14 13.70 -10.17
N LEU A 222 20.00 12.44 -10.55
CA LEU A 222 19.01 11.52 -9.99
C LEU A 222 19.65 10.18 -9.64
N SER A 223 19.37 9.68 -8.45
CA SER A 223 19.73 8.32 -8.03
C SER A 223 18.50 7.54 -7.60
N VAL A 224 18.42 6.29 -8.03
CA VAL A 224 17.40 5.34 -7.57
C VAL A 224 18.03 4.37 -6.59
N THR A 225 17.44 4.24 -5.42
CA THR A 225 17.91 3.36 -4.36
C THR A 225 16.80 2.45 -3.88
N PHE A 226 17.17 1.28 -3.38
CA PHE A 226 16.26 0.34 -2.73
C PHE A 226 16.73 0.09 -1.31
N GLN A 227 15.81 0.22 -0.34
CA GLN A 227 16.11 -0.03 1.07
C GLN A 227 15.25 -1.19 1.58
N SER A 228 15.85 -2.06 2.38
CA SER A 228 15.15 -3.10 3.13
C SER A 228 15.72 -3.17 4.54
N ARG A 229 14.94 -3.68 5.49
CA ARG A 229 15.38 -3.93 6.87
C ARG A 229 15.51 -5.41 7.13
#